data_75a75f8b35dddc7e59edc6fab67a9b47
#
_entry.id   75a75f8b35dddc7e59edc6fab67a9b47
#
_cell.length_a   1.000
_cell.length_b   1.000
_cell.length_c   1.000
_cell.angle_alpha   90.00
_cell.angle_beta   90.00
_cell.angle_gamma   90.00
#
_symmetry.space_group_name_H-M   'P 1'
#
loop_
_entity.id
_entity.type
_entity.pdbx_description
1 polymer ?
#
loop_
_entity_poly.entity_id
_entity_poly.type
_entity_poly.pdbx_seq_one_letter_code
_entity_poly.pdbx_strand_id
1 'polypeptide(L)'
;QRQMCIRDSSDPAMLLMIDYGIFYEFVPLEEVGKESPRAYCLEEVELNKNYAMVISTSCGLWRYMIGDTVKFTSKNPYKFVITGRTKHFINAFGEELIVDNAEKGLAKACAETGAQVSEYTAAPVFMDENAKCRHQWLIEFAKMPDSVEKFAAILDATLKEVNSDYEAKRWKDIALQPLEVIVAREGLFHDWLAQRGKLGGQHKVPRLSNTREYIETMLALNDSILSEK
;
A
#
# COMPACT_ATOMS: atom_id res chain seq x y z
N GLN A 1 0.86 11.31 16.84
CA GLN A 1 1.99 11.29 15.90
C GLN A 1 2.91 12.52 16.02
N ARG A 2 2.38 13.74 16.23
CA ARG A 2 3.20 14.96 16.38
C ARG A 2 4.16 14.94 17.58
N GLN A 3 3.90 14.11 18.59
CA GLN A 3 4.74 14.00 19.78
C GLN A 3 5.88 12.97 19.63
N MET A 4 5.83 12.10 18.63
CA MET A 4 6.82 11.04 18.43
C MET A 4 7.91 11.39 17.44
N CYS A 5 7.71 12.39 16.60
CA CYS A 5 8.66 12.78 15.56
C CYS A 5 8.59 14.26 15.22
N ILE A 6 9.71 14.80 14.77
CA ILE A 6 9.85 16.17 14.25
C ILE A 6 10.26 16.08 12.78
N ARG A 7 9.56 16.82 11.94
CA ARG A 7 9.89 16.98 10.52
C ARG A 7 10.53 18.33 10.27
N ASP A 8 11.69 18.32 9.65
CA ASP A 8 12.28 19.51 9.04
C ASP A 8 11.59 19.79 7.70
N SER A 9 11.38 21.06 7.37
CA SER A 9 10.77 21.49 6.11
C SER A 9 11.61 21.13 4.87
N SER A 10 12.90 20.93 5.05
CA SER A 10 13.86 20.60 3.98
C SER A 10 14.13 19.10 3.84
N ASP A 11 13.77 18.28 4.87
CA ASP A 11 14.00 16.82 4.90
C ASP A 11 12.64 16.10 4.98
N PRO A 12 12.28 15.22 4.02
CA PRO A 12 11.07 14.44 4.09
C PRO A 12 11.06 13.45 5.26
N ALA A 13 12.24 13.08 5.78
CA ALA A 13 12.35 12.16 6.91
C ALA A 13 12.05 12.87 8.23
N MET A 14 11.42 12.13 9.14
CA MET A 14 11.07 12.58 10.48
C MET A 14 12.11 12.11 11.48
N LEU A 15 12.52 12.99 12.40
CA LEU A 15 13.35 12.63 13.53
C LEU A 15 12.53 11.82 14.55
N LEU A 16 13.03 10.65 14.95
CA LEU A 16 12.41 9.85 16.01
C LEU A 16 12.78 10.44 17.38
N MET A 17 11.76 10.75 18.20
CA MET A 17 11.95 11.29 19.55
C MET A 17 12.08 10.12 20.53
N ILE A 18 13.31 9.82 20.95
CA ILE A 18 13.62 8.63 21.78
C ILE A 18 13.61 8.94 23.29
N ASP A 19 13.53 10.20 23.68
CA ASP A 19 13.62 10.71 25.06
C ASP A 19 12.25 11.04 25.70
N TYR A 20 11.13 10.74 25.02
CA TYR A 20 9.77 11.05 25.50
C TYR A 20 9.11 9.92 26.32
N GLY A 21 9.91 8.95 26.82
CA GLY A 21 9.38 7.85 27.61
C GLY A 21 8.52 6.87 26.81
N ILE A 22 8.75 6.79 25.49
CA ILE A 22 8.13 5.83 24.59
C ILE A 22 9.16 4.76 24.26
N PHE A 23 8.81 3.50 24.49
CA PHE A 23 9.59 2.36 24.02
C PHE A 23 9.09 1.95 22.64
N TYR A 24 10.01 1.86 21.68
CA TYR A 24 9.72 1.53 20.29
C TYR A 24 10.19 0.12 19.95
N GLU A 25 9.32 -0.63 19.29
CA GLU A 25 9.64 -1.91 18.67
C GLU A 25 9.26 -1.85 17.17
N PHE A 26 9.99 -2.59 16.35
CA PHE A 26 9.84 -2.58 14.91
C PHE A 26 9.67 -4.02 14.41
N VAL A 27 8.48 -4.32 13.88
CA VAL A 27 8.14 -5.64 13.33
C VAL A 27 8.34 -5.60 11.82
N PRO A 28 9.24 -6.43 11.24
CA PRO A 28 9.37 -6.54 9.79
C PRO A 28 8.04 -6.88 9.12
N LEU A 29 7.79 -6.38 7.91
CA LEU A 29 6.49 -6.58 7.24
C LEU A 29 6.16 -8.05 7.02
N GLU A 30 7.17 -8.88 6.75
CA GLU A 30 7.04 -10.34 6.59
C GLU A 30 6.63 -11.08 7.89
N GLU A 31 6.75 -10.41 9.03
CA GLU A 31 6.35 -10.94 10.35
C GLU A 31 4.96 -10.45 10.78
N VAL A 32 4.44 -9.39 10.14
CA VAL A 32 3.14 -8.81 10.51
C VAL A 32 2.01 -9.81 10.26
N GLY A 33 1.20 -10.06 11.28
CA GLY A 33 0.08 -11.01 11.24
C GLY A 33 0.42 -12.42 11.69
N LYS A 34 1.69 -12.74 11.96
CA LYS A 34 2.05 -14.01 12.61
C LYS A 34 1.60 -13.98 14.07
N GLU A 35 1.37 -15.14 14.65
CA GLU A 35 0.96 -15.29 16.05
C GLU A 35 2.04 -14.77 17.03
N SER A 36 3.31 -14.99 16.70
CA SER A 36 4.47 -14.54 17.47
C SER A 36 5.48 -13.85 16.55
N PRO A 37 5.20 -12.60 16.13
CA PRO A 37 6.08 -11.89 15.23
C PRO A 37 7.38 -11.50 15.93
N ARG A 38 8.51 -11.64 15.24
CA ARG A 38 9.78 -11.09 15.72
C ARG A 38 9.70 -9.57 15.72
N ALA A 39 10.05 -8.94 16.83
CA ALA A 39 10.18 -7.50 16.94
C ALA A 39 11.64 -7.13 17.21
N TYR A 40 12.08 -6.04 16.60
CA TYR A 40 13.42 -5.49 16.74
C TYR A 40 13.38 -4.26 17.64
N CYS A 41 14.40 -4.12 18.48
CA CYS A 41 14.66 -2.85 19.17
C CYS A 41 15.28 -1.84 18.19
N LEU A 42 15.36 -0.58 18.63
CA LEU A 42 15.82 0.52 17.77
C LEU A 42 17.25 0.32 17.24
N GLU A 43 18.13 -0.30 18.02
CA GLU A 43 19.52 -0.57 17.61
C GLU A 43 19.62 -1.62 16.49
N GLU A 44 18.65 -2.54 16.43
CA GLU A 44 18.62 -3.67 15.52
C GLU A 44 18.04 -3.33 14.15
N VAL A 45 17.35 -2.17 14.00
CA VAL A 45 16.74 -1.81 12.72
C VAL A 45 17.78 -1.65 11.61
N GLU A 46 17.40 -2.02 10.41
CA GLU A 46 18.21 -1.86 9.20
C GLU A 46 17.73 -0.64 8.39
N LEU A 47 18.68 0.05 7.74
CA LEU A 47 18.32 1.15 6.84
C LEU A 47 17.60 0.62 5.60
N ASN A 48 16.64 1.40 5.12
CA ASN A 48 15.85 1.12 3.93
C ASN A 48 14.96 -0.15 3.99
N LYS A 49 14.84 -0.80 5.14
CA LYS A 49 13.91 -1.90 5.39
C LYS A 49 12.60 -1.35 5.97
N ASN A 50 11.47 -1.94 5.57
CA ASN A 50 10.15 -1.55 6.07
C ASN A 50 9.79 -2.29 7.36
N TYR A 51 9.24 -1.56 8.33
CA TYR A 51 8.80 -2.10 9.61
C TYR A 51 7.42 -1.56 9.98
N ALA A 52 6.60 -2.38 10.63
CA ALA A 52 5.45 -1.90 11.39
C ALA A 52 5.93 -1.36 12.73
N MET A 53 5.51 -0.14 13.07
CA MET A 53 5.89 0.49 14.34
C MET A 53 4.95 0.06 15.45
N VAL A 54 5.55 -0.39 16.56
CA VAL A 54 4.88 -0.78 17.80
C VAL A 54 5.40 0.09 18.93
N ILE A 55 4.54 0.56 19.81
CA ILE A 55 4.91 1.42 20.91
C ILE A 55 4.41 0.88 22.25
N SER A 56 5.22 1.10 23.29
CA SER A 56 4.81 1.00 24.68
C SER A 56 5.03 2.33 25.38
N THR A 57 4.06 2.78 26.17
CA THR A 57 4.10 4.09 26.83
C THR A 57 3.83 3.97 28.33
N SER A 58 4.32 4.93 29.11
CA SER A 58 4.01 5.05 30.54
C SER A 58 2.54 5.32 30.84
N CYS A 59 1.76 5.74 29.83
CA CYS A 59 0.32 6.01 29.94
C CYS A 59 -0.57 4.75 29.75
N GLY A 60 0.00 3.56 29.74
CA GLY A 60 -0.74 2.29 29.72
C GLY A 60 -0.95 1.65 28.35
N LEU A 61 -0.36 2.17 27.28
CA LEU A 61 -0.27 1.44 26.01
C LEU A 61 0.88 0.44 26.09
N TRP A 62 0.59 -0.84 25.92
CA TRP A 62 1.57 -1.90 25.88
C TRP A 62 1.58 -2.57 24.53
N ARG A 63 2.75 -2.55 23.86
CA ARG A 63 2.98 -3.14 22.54
C ARG A 63 1.87 -2.82 21.53
N TYR A 64 1.45 -1.56 21.51
CA TYR A 64 0.39 -1.07 20.66
C TYR A 64 0.91 -0.87 19.25
N MET A 65 0.37 -1.64 18.29
CA MET A 65 0.66 -1.46 16.87
C MET A 65 -0.11 -0.26 16.35
N ILE A 66 0.62 0.81 16.00
CA ILE A 66 0.02 2.08 15.50
C ILE A 66 -0.69 1.86 14.16
N GLY A 67 -0.22 0.87 13.41
CA GLY A 67 -0.74 0.54 12.08
C GLY A 67 -0.03 1.28 10.93
N ASP A 68 0.96 2.10 11.23
CA ASP A 68 1.81 2.72 10.21
C ASP A 68 3.06 1.86 9.95
N THR A 69 3.50 1.85 8.70
CA THR A 69 4.77 1.26 8.30
C THR A 69 5.80 2.35 8.09
N VAL A 70 7.02 2.10 8.53
CA VAL A 70 8.12 3.06 8.53
C VAL A 70 9.38 2.44 7.93
N LYS A 71 10.22 3.29 7.35
CA LYS A 71 11.52 2.93 6.82
C LYS A 71 12.58 3.91 7.34
N PHE A 72 13.62 3.39 7.96
CA PHE A 72 14.72 4.23 8.46
C PHE A 72 15.62 4.69 7.33
N THR A 73 15.92 5.99 7.33
CA THR A 73 16.84 6.64 6.39
C THR A 73 18.18 6.99 7.04
N SER A 74 18.23 7.07 8.39
CA SER A 74 19.43 7.32 9.19
C SER A 74 19.31 6.66 10.56
N LYS A 75 20.44 6.26 11.15
CA LYS A 75 20.56 5.79 12.55
C LYS A 75 21.20 6.80 13.47
N ASN A 76 21.83 7.84 12.95
CA ASN A 76 22.48 8.87 13.75
C ASN A 76 22.29 10.27 13.16
N PRO A 77 21.30 11.03 13.63
CA PRO A 77 20.20 10.61 14.49
C PRO A 77 19.24 9.65 13.77
N TYR A 78 18.38 8.97 14.55
CA TYR A 78 17.35 8.11 13.97
C TYR A 78 16.29 8.91 13.21
N LYS A 79 16.28 8.75 11.90
CA LYS A 79 15.29 9.37 11.01
C LYS A 79 14.56 8.30 10.21
N PHE A 80 13.27 8.51 9.97
CA PHE A 80 12.44 7.59 9.22
C PHE A 80 11.41 8.33 8.35
N VAL A 81 10.90 7.63 7.34
CA VAL A 81 9.75 8.03 6.55
C VAL A 81 8.60 7.06 6.77
N ILE A 82 7.36 7.55 6.74
CA ILE A 82 6.16 6.69 6.73
C ILE A 82 6.00 6.18 5.29
N THR A 83 5.92 4.86 5.14
CA THR A 83 5.83 4.19 3.83
C THR A 83 4.42 3.66 3.53
N GLY A 84 3.56 3.61 4.53
CA GLY A 84 2.17 3.15 4.36
C GLY A 84 1.55 2.69 5.67
N ARG A 85 0.68 1.68 5.56
CA ARG A 85 -0.02 1.09 6.71
C ARG A 85 0.05 -0.43 6.68
N THR A 86 0.06 -1.06 7.87
CA THR A 86 0.10 -2.52 8.06
C THR A 86 -1.12 -3.26 7.49
N LYS A 87 -2.21 -2.56 7.20
CA LYS A 87 -3.42 -3.11 6.57
C LYS A 87 -3.55 -2.78 5.08
N HIS A 88 -2.64 -1.94 4.54
CA HIS A 88 -2.70 -1.45 3.17
C HIS A 88 -1.39 -1.78 2.46
N PHE A 89 -1.13 -3.07 2.27
CA PHE A 89 -0.04 -3.62 1.47
C PHE A 89 -0.49 -4.93 0.83
N ILE A 90 0.19 -5.37 -0.21
CA ILE A 90 0.00 -6.68 -0.82
C ILE A 90 1.30 -7.46 -0.66
N ASN A 91 1.20 -8.63 -0.03
CA ASN A 91 2.31 -9.57 0.16
C ASN A 91 1.81 -11.02 -0.02
N ALA A 92 0.85 -11.20 -0.92
CA ALA A 92 0.21 -12.49 -1.14
C ALA A 92 1.17 -13.53 -1.76
N PHE A 93 2.20 -13.05 -2.46
CA PHE A 93 3.21 -13.86 -3.15
C PHE A 93 4.63 -13.58 -2.64
N GLY A 94 4.81 -12.75 -1.59
CA GLY A 94 6.10 -12.33 -1.05
C GLY A 94 6.69 -11.12 -1.79
N GLU A 95 5.83 -10.24 -2.36
CA GLU A 95 6.22 -9.06 -3.14
C GLU A 95 6.28 -7.76 -2.34
N GLU A 96 5.81 -7.76 -1.11
CA GLU A 96 5.79 -6.62 -0.17
C GLU A 96 5.44 -5.26 -0.82
N LEU A 97 4.39 -5.25 -1.66
CA LEU A 97 3.94 -4.04 -2.34
C LEU A 97 3.24 -3.10 -1.36
N ILE A 98 3.84 -1.95 -1.10
CA ILE A 98 3.32 -0.93 -0.19
C ILE A 98 2.73 0.26 -0.96
N VAL A 99 1.95 1.11 -0.25
CA VAL A 99 1.29 2.27 -0.87
C VAL A 99 2.29 3.23 -1.53
N ASP A 100 3.48 3.43 -0.95
CA ASP A 100 4.52 4.28 -1.54
C ASP A 100 4.98 3.77 -2.92
N ASN A 101 5.08 2.45 -3.11
CA ASN A 101 5.38 1.86 -4.42
C ASN A 101 4.23 2.12 -5.41
N ALA A 102 2.98 1.90 -4.97
CA ALA A 102 1.79 2.13 -5.77
C ALA A 102 1.68 3.59 -6.24
N GLU A 103 1.86 4.55 -5.34
CA GLU A 103 1.81 5.98 -5.65
C GLU A 103 2.89 6.40 -6.67
N LYS A 104 4.12 5.89 -6.54
CA LYS A 104 5.20 6.13 -7.51
C LYS A 104 4.86 5.56 -8.88
N GLY A 105 4.35 4.33 -8.91
CA GLY A 105 3.94 3.68 -10.15
C GLY A 105 2.82 4.44 -10.87
N LEU A 106 1.77 4.81 -10.14
CA LEU A 106 0.65 5.59 -10.66
C LEU A 106 1.09 6.98 -11.14
N ALA A 107 1.94 7.67 -10.38
CA ALA A 107 2.43 9.00 -10.77
C ALA A 107 3.19 8.95 -12.10
N LYS A 108 4.08 7.96 -12.32
CA LYS A 108 4.81 7.79 -13.57
C LYS A 108 3.87 7.40 -14.72
N ALA A 109 2.94 6.46 -14.49
CA ALA A 109 1.97 6.06 -15.50
C ALA A 109 1.07 7.23 -15.93
N CYS A 110 0.60 8.05 -14.98
CA CYS A 110 -0.16 9.27 -15.27
C CYS A 110 0.65 10.28 -16.10
N ALA A 111 1.91 10.53 -15.72
CA ALA A 111 2.75 11.49 -16.42
C ALA A 111 3.01 11.08 -17.88
N GLU A 112 3.21 9.79 -18.17
CA GLU A 112 3.53 9.28 -19.50
C GLU A 112 2.31 9.05 -20.39
N THR A 113 1.09 8.94 -19.82
CA THR A 113 -0.15 8.70 -20.57
C THR A 113 -1.15 9.85 -20.53
N GLY A 114 -0.80 10.94 -19.84
CA GLY A 114 -1.67 12.09 -19.66
C GLY A 114 -2.93 11.82 -18.82
N ALA A 115 -2.98 10.68 -18.12
CA ALA A 115 -4.08 10.29 -17.26
C ALA A 115 -4.11 11.08 -15.95
N GLN A 116 -5.28 11.10 -15.31
CA GLN A 116 -5.46 11.56 -13.94
C GLN A 116 -6.29 10.52 -13.18
N VAL A 117 -5.75 9.97 -12.12
CA VAL A 117 -6.40 9.00 -11.25
C VAL A 117 -7.11 9.74 -10.12
N SER A 118 -8.41 9.46 -9.93
CA SER A 118 -9.21 9.96 -8.80
C SER A 118 -9.03 9.10 -7.57
N GLU A 119 -9.21 7.78 -7.71
CA GLU A 119 -9.09 6.81 -6.63
C GLU A 119 -8.75 5.43 -7.20
N TYR A 120 -8.22 4.54 -6.37
CA TYR A 120 -7.87 3.19 -6.77
C TYR A 120 -7.90 2.21 -5.60
N THR A 121 -8.02 0.93 -5.95
CA THR A 121 -7.75 -0.20 -5.06
C THR A 121 -7.06 -1.30 -5.84
N ALA A 122 -6.23 -2.09 -5.16
CA ALA A 122 -5.62 -3.26 -5.76
C ALA A 122 -5.64 -4.45 -4.79
N ALA A 123 -5.78 -5.65 -5.35
CA ALA A 123 -5.77 -6.90 -4.63
C ALA A 123 -5.18 -8.03 -5.49
N PRO A 124 -4.66 -9.11 -4.86
CA PRO A 124 -4.15 -10.25 -5.61
C PRO A 124 -5.29 -11.06 -6.25
N VAL A 125 -5.02 -11.60 -7.44
CA VAL A 125 -5.76 -12.72 -8.03
C VAL A 125 -4.93 -13.97 -7.79
N PHE A 126 -5.51 -14.96 -7.11
CA PHE A 126 -4.84 -16.23 -6.83
C PHE A 126 -5.01 -17.20 -8.01
N MET A 127 -4.08 -18.15 -8.09
CA MET A 127 -4.13 -19.19 -9.12
C MET A 127 -5.35 -20.09 -8.90
N ASP A 128 -6.13 -20.27 -9.95
CA ASP A 128 -7.16 -21.29 -10.07
C ASP A 128 -7.03 -22.02 -11.43
N GLU A 129 -8.00 -22.86 -11.79
CA GLU A 129 -7.98 -23.61 -13.06
C GLU A 129 -7.93 -22.70 -14.30
N ASN A 130 -8.39 -21.45 -14.20
CA ASN A 130 -8.53 -20.49 -15.31
C ASN A 130 -7.64 -19.24 -15.18
N ALA A 131 -7.05 -18.98 -14.02
CA ALA A 131 -6.28 -17.77 -13.76
C ALA A 131 -4.90 -18.05 -13.16
N LYS A 132 -3.88 -17.34 -13.65
CA LYS A 132 -2.55 -17.28 -13.03
C LYS A 132 -2.50 -16.13 -12.03
N CYS A 133 -1.62 -16.24 -11.03
CA CYS A 133 -1.43 -15.18 -10.03
C CYS A 133 -1.09 -13.85 -10.70
N ARG A 134 -1.79 -12.79 -10.30
CA ARG A 134 -1.51 -11.40 -10.73
C ARG A 134 -2.05 -10.41 -9.71
N HIS A 135 -1.67 -9.14 -9.86
CA HIS A 135 -2.38 -8.04 -9.18
C HIS A 135 -3.47 -7.50 -10.09
N GLN A 136 -4.66 -7.31 -9.55
CA GLN A 136 -5.77 -6.64 -10.20
C GLN A 136 -5.98 -5.27 -9.57
N TRP A 137 -5.96 -4.25 -10.41
CA TRP A 137 -6.12 -2.85 -10.04
C TRP A 137 -7.44 -2.34 -10.57
N LEU A 138 -8.30 -1.85 -9.70
CA LEU A 138 -9.54 -1.14 -10.06
C LEU A 138 -9.27 0.35 -9.88
N ILE A 139 -9.32 1.10 -10.98
CA ILE A 139 -8.89 2.50 -11.01
C ILE A 139 -10.00 3.38 -11.58
N GLU A 140 -10.38 4.40 -10.82
CA GLU A 140 -11.25 5.48 -11.26
C GLU A 140 -10.41 6.63 -11.81
N PHE A 141 -10.63 6.98 -13.07
CA PHE A 141 -9.91 8.05 -13.74
C PHE A 141 -10.74 9.33 -13.78
N ALA A 142 -10.18 10.46 -13.31
CA ALA A 142 -10.71 11.79 -13.59
C ALA A 142 -10.45 12.20 -15.04
N LYS A 143 -9.35 11.68 -15.63
CA LYS A 143 -9.02 11.79 -17.04
C LYS A 143 -8.43 10.47 -17.50
N MET A 144 -9.05 9.85 -18.53
CA MET A 144 -8.60 8.58 -19.10
C MET A 144 -7.19 8.70 -19.69
N PRO A 145 -6.37 7.63 -19.62
CA PRO A 145 -5.14 7.53 -20.39
C PRO A 145 -5.41 7.39 -21.88
N ASP A 146 -4.42 7.70 -22.70
CA ASP A 146 -4.49 7.45 -24.16
C ASP A 146 -4.68 5.95 -24.47
N SER A 147 -4.11 5.05 -23.64
CA SER A 147 -4.33 3.61 -23.67
C SER A 147 -4.20 3.04 -22.26
N VAL A 148 -5.19 2.25 -21.83
CA VAL A 148 -5.21 1.54 -20.55
C VAL A 148 -4.11 0.47 -20.50
N GLU A 149 -3.85 -0.21 -21.62
CA GLU A 149 -2.80 -1.22 -21.74
C GLU A 149 -1.41 -0.59 -21.56
N LYS A 150 -1.17 0.57 -22.19
CA LYS A 150 0.07 1.33 -22.04
C LYS A 150 0.24 1.81 -20.59
N PHE A 151 -0.84 2.30 -19.98
CA PHE A 151 -0.85 2.71 -18.58
C PHE A 151 -0.47 1.54 -17.65
N ALA A 152 -1.10 0.37 -17.84
CA ALA A 152 -0.82 -0.84 -17.08
C ALA A 152 0.64 -1.31 -17.23
N ALA A 153 1.17 -1.26 -18.47
CA ALA A 153 2.55 -1.64 -18.75
C ALA A 153 3.57 -0.72 -18.04
N ILE A 154 3.33 0.60 -18.05
CA ILE A 154 4.18 1.58 -17.36
C ILE A 154 4.09 1.39 -15.83
N LEU A 155 2.89 1.18 -15.31
CA LEU A 155 2.67 0.90 -13.89
C LEU A 155 3.45 -0.36 -13.46
N ASP A 156 3.31 -1.49 -14.17
CA ASP A 156 4.02 -2.74 -13.89
C ASP A 156 5.55 -2.57 -13.97
N ALA A 157 6.04 -1.88 -15.00
CA ALA A 157 7.47 -1.60 -15.15
C ALA A 157 8.01 -0.77 -13.99
N THR A 158 7.27 0.27 -13.58
CA THR A 158 7.69 1.13 -12.47
C THR A 158 7.66 0.39 -11.13
N LEU A 159 6.66 -0.46 -10.89
CA LEU A 159 6.63 -1.29 -9.69
C LEU A 159 7.85 -2.21 -9.60
N LYS A 160 8.32 -2.78 -10.71
CA LYS A 160 9.59 -3.55 -10.76
C LYS A 160 10.80 -2.69 -10.44
N GLU A 161 10.85 -1.45 -10.92
CA GLU A 161 11.96 -0.52 -10.64
C GLU A 161 12.05 -0.12 -9.16
N VAL A 162 10.91 0.03 -8.48
CA VAL A 162 10.85 0.58 -7.10
C VAL A 162 10.72 -0.49 -6.01
N ASN A 163 10.53 -1.76 -6.40
CA ASN A 163 10.32 -2.88 -5.49
C ASN A 163 11.00 -4.15 -6.04
N SER A 164 12.15 -4.51 -5.44
CA SER A 164 12.96 -5.66 -5.85
C SER A 164 12.25 -7.01 -5.65
N ASP A 165 11.39 -7.11 -4.62
CA ASP A 165 10.64 -8.34 -4.36
C ASP A 165 9.55 -8.54 -5.40
N TYR A 166 8.86 -7.45 -5.78
CA TYR A 166 7.93 -7.47 -6.91
C TYR A 166 8.66 -7.85 -8.21
N GLU A 167 9.82 -7.24 -8.51
CA GLU A 167 10.64 -7.59 -9.68
C GLU A 167 10.98 -9.07 -9.69
N ALA A 168 11.46 -9.63 -8.58
CA ALA A 168 11.80 -11.03 -8.45
C ALA A 168 10.62 -11.96 -8.72
N LYS A 169 9.41 -11.61 -8.22
CA LYS A 169 8.19 -12.40 -8.48
C LYS A 169 7.68 -12.30 -9.92
N ARG A 170 7.98 -11.17 -10.59
CA ARG A 170 7.66 -10.93 -12.00
C ARG A 170 8.66 -11.57 -12.97
N TRP A 171 9.72 -12.24 -12.46
CA TRP A 171 10.74 -12.86 -13.29
C TRP A 171 10.13 -13.89 -14.25
N LYS A 172 10.27 -13.63 -15.57
CA LYS A 172 9.72 -14.46 -16.67
C LYS A 172 8.22 -14.79 -16.54
N ASP A 173 7.48 -14.02 -15.76
CA ASP A 173 6.03 -14.20 -15.52
C ASP A 173 5.66 -15.60 -14.98
N ILE A 174 6.56 -16.23 -14.24
CA ILE A 174 6.37 -17.59 -13.71
C ILE A 174 5.50 -17.55 -12.47
N ALA A 175 5.87 -16.77 -11.45
CA ALA A 175 5.16 -16.70 -10.18
C ALA A 175 4.03 -15.66 -10.23
N LEU A 176 4.27 -14.51 -10.85
CA LEU A 176 3.33 -13.40 -10.93
C LEU A 176 3.27 -12.90 -12.39
N GLN A 177 2.08 -12.87 -12.95
CA GLN A 177 1.80 -12.33 -14.30
C GLN A 177 1.79 -10.79 -14.28
N PRO A 178 1.83 -10.12 -15.46
CA PRO A 178 1.57 -8.69 -15.57
C PRO A 178 0.29 -8.30 -14.83
N LEU A 179 0.33 -7.13 -14.18
CA LEU A 179 -0.85 -6.61 -13.51
C LEU A 179 -1.97 -6.29 -14.51
N GLU A 180 -3.20 -6.38 -14.04
CA GLU A 180 -4.40 -6.06 -14.79
C GLU A 180 -5.02 -4.77 -14.25
N VAL A 181 -5.38 -3.85 -15.15
CA VAL A 181 -6.11 -2.62 -14.80
C VAL A 181 -7.55 -2.74 -15.29
N ILE A 182 -8.50 -2.63 -14.37
CA ILE A 182 -9.93 -2.49 -14.66
C ILE A 182 -10.30 -1.03 -14.42
N VAL A 183 -10.99 -0.46 -15.41
CA VAL A 183 -11.50 0.91 -15.31
C VAL A 183 -12.77 0.91 -14.47
N ALA A 184 -12.75 1.65 -13.37
CA ALA A 184 -13.91 1.91 -12.55
C ALA A 184 -14.76 3.01 -13.22
N ARG A 185 -16.08 2.90 -13.11
CA ARG A 185 -16.97 4.00 -13.47
C ARG A 185 -16.77 5.21 -12.55
N GLU A 186 -17.14 6.37 -13.02
CA GLU A 186 -17.13 7.60 -12.22
C GLU A 186 -18.02 7.45 -10.97
N GLY A 187 -17.50 7.85 -9.81
CA GLY A 187 -18.20 7.82 -8.52
C GLY A 187 -18.31 6.42 -7.87
N LEU A 188 -17.70 5.38 -8.44
CA LEU A 188 -17.78 4.02 -7.91
C LEU A 188 -17.35 3.95 -6.43
N PHE A 189 -16.20 4.50 -6.10
CA PHE A 189 -15.63 4.44 -4.75
C PHE A 189 -16.47 5.24 -3.74
N HIS A 190 -17.05 6.36 -4.18
CA HIS A 190 -17.98 7.13 -3.37
C HIS A 190 -19.25 6.32 -3.05
N ASP A 191 -19.87 5.71 -4.06
CA ASP A 191 -21.09 4.91 -3.90
C ASP A 191 -20.84 3.69 -3.01
N TRP A 192 -19.69 3.03 -3.19
CA TRP A 192 -19.29 1.90 -2.34
C TRP A 192 -19.13 2.30 -0.86
N LEU A 193 -18.52 3.46 -0.57
CA LEU A 193 -18.44 4.00 0.79
C LEU A 193 -19.82 4.36 1.33
N ALA A 194 -20.71 4.91 0.48
CA ALA A 194 -22.10 5.26 0.85
C ALA A 194 -22.87 4.02 1.29
N GLN A 195 -22.85 2.94 0.50
CA GLN A 195 -23.54 1.68 0.82
C GLN A 195 -23.06 1.05 2.14
N ARG A 196 -21.82 1.29 2.52
CA ARG A 196 -21.25 0.82 3.79
C ARG A 196 -21.49 1.76 4.98
N GLY A 197 -22.24 2.86 4.79
CA GLY A 197 -22.48 3.87 5.82
C GLY A 197 -21.20 4.61 6.24
N LYS A 198 -20.20 4.68 5.37
CA LYS A 198 -18.87 5.24 5.64
C LYS A 198 -18.60 6.54 4.88
N LEU A 199 -19.66 7.26 4.46
CA LEU A 199 -19.51 8.59 3.90
C LEU A 199 -19.23 9.60 5.02
N GLY A 200 -18.17 10.37 4.82
CA GLY A 200 -17.72 11.38 5.78
C GLY A 200 -16.73 10.85 6.83
N GLY A 201 -16.05 11.76 7.50
CA GLY A 201 -15.02 11.42 8.48
C GLY A 201 -13.71 10.93 7.89
N GLN A 202 -13.01 10.06 8.62
CA GLN A 202 -11.68 9.57 8.23
C GLN A 202 -11.70 8.23 7.47
N HIS A 203 -12.86 7.82 6.97
CA HIS A 203 -12.97 6.58 6.20
C HIS A 203 -12.38 6.77 4.80
N LYS A 204 -11.45 5.87 4.44
CA LYS A 204 -10.77 5.88 3.15
C LYS A 204 -10.95 4.53 2.47
N VAL A 205 -10.89 4.54 1.15
CA VAL A 205 -10.81 3.32 0.34
C VAL A 205 -9.53 2.58 0.71
N PRO A 206 -9.59 1.25 0.97
CA PRO A 206 -8.39 0.43 1.13
C PRO A 206 -7.62 0.36 -0.20
N ARG A 207 -6.52 1.08 -0.31
CA ARG A 207 -5.75 1.19 -1.57
C ARG A 207 -5.09 -0.11 -1.98
N LEU A 208 -4.57 -0.86 -1.00
CA LEU A 208 -3.97 -2.18 -1.20
C LEU A 208 -4.55 -3.14 -0.18
N SER A 209 -4.84 -4.37 -0.60
CA SER A 209 -5.36 -5.42 0.29
C SER A 209 -4.78 -6.77 -0.08
N ASN A 210 -4.41 -7.59 0.92
CA ASN A 210 -4.02 -8.99 0.73
C ASN A 210 -5.19 -9.92 0.40
N THR A 211 -6.42 -9.45 0.62
CA THR A 211 -7.64 -10.20 0.35
C THR A 211 -8.48 -9.51 -0.71
N ARG A 212 -9.33 -10.26 -1.38
CA ARG A 212 -10.22 -9.74 -2.42
C ARG A 212 -11.56 -9.21 -1.90
N GLU A 213 -11.79 -9.25 -0.58
CA GLU A 213 -13.07 -8.86 0.04
C GLU A 213 -13.59 -7.49 -0.43
N TYR A 214 -12.72 -6.49 -0.50
CA TYR A 214 -13.11 -5.14 -0.91
C TYR A 214 -13.28 -5.02 -2.42
N ILE A 215 -12.29 -5.48 -3.19
CA ILE A 215 -12.32 -5.33 -4.64
C ILE A 215 -13.48 -6.11 -5.28
N GLU A 216 -13.84 -7.30 -4.77
CA GLU A 216 -14.97 -8.08 -5.27
C GLU A 216 -16.30 -7.33 -5.12
N THR A 217 -16.51 -6.70 -3.96
CA THR A 217 -17.74 -5.90 -3.74
C THR A 217 -17.78 -4.66 -4.62
N MET A 218 -16.63 -4.06 -4.92
CA MET A 218 -16.53 -2.92 -5.84
C MET A 218 -16.73 -3.33 -7.29
N LEU A 219 -16.16 -4.47 -7.73
CA LEU A 219 -16.37 -5.01 -9.08
C LEU A 219 -17.83 -5.35 -9.32
N ALA A 220 -18.49 -6.03 -8.38
CA ALA A 220 -19.92 -6.32 -8.46
C ALA A 220 -20.77 -5.05 -8.60
N LEU A 221 -20.41 -3.98 -7.86
CA LEU A 221 -21.09 -2.68 -7.97
C LEU A 221 -20.79 -1.96 -9.30
N ASN A 222 -19.57 -2.14 -9.84
CA ASN A 222 -19.18 -1.59 -11.12
C ASN A 222 -19.99 -2.21 -12.26
N ASP A 223 -20.19 -3.53 -12.22
CA ASP A 223 -20.87 -4.30 -13.28
C ASP A 223 -22.39 -4.16 -13.22
N SER A 224 -22.99 -3.99 -12.04
CA SER A 224 -24.45 -3.91 -11.88
C SER A 224 -25.09 -2.75 -12.62
N ILE A 225 -24.39 -1.64 -12.81
CA ILE A 225 -24.88 -0.44 -13.52
C ILE A 225 -24.54 -0.47 -15.01
N LEU A 226 -23.53 -1.25 -15.42
CA LEU A 226 -23.23 -1.45 -16.84
C LEU A 226 -24.29 -2.33 -17.54
N SER A 227 -25.02 -3.17 -16.79
CA SER A 227 -26.10 -4.02 -17.30
C SER A 227 -27.46 -3.33 -17.37
N GLU A 228 -27.63 -2.11 -16.82
CA GLU A 228 -28.85 -1.31 -16.86
C GLU A 228 -28.86 -0.20 -17.95
N LYS A 229 -27.82 -0.14 -18.79
CA LYS A 229 -27.72 0.75 -19.96
C LYS A 229 -27.67 -0.06 -21.26
#